data_e641fef3476a4f5569d6e7bd35b42854
#
_entry.id   e641fef3476a4f5569d6e7bd35b42854
#
_cell.length_a   1.000
_cell.length_b   1.000
_cell.length_c   1.000
_cell.angle_alpha   90.00
_cell.angle_beta   90.00
_cell.angle_gamma   90.00
#
_symmetry.space_group_name_H-M   'P 1'
#
loop_
_entity.id
_entity.type
_entity.pdbx_description
1 polymer ?
#
loop_
_entity_poly.entity_id
_entity_poly.type
_entity_poly.pdbx_seq_one_letter_code
_entity_poly.pdbx_strand_id
1 'polypeptide(L)'
;IMDSKIVFKGDKIYIPIKTFAKQVGYEVFDGEYKQSYIEDKNKCYIKNKDEVTSYVLDSNQIYKKIITTNEVSNYEYFEIDEPVKKINGELYASINGISNGCNVAISYNKENNKIDIYTLSKLVTSYTAQGTKFEKTSALVGEDVNYSNQKAILYGMMVVKNDEKKFGVCDLKGQTIIGTKYKSIKFIESLKSFIVKTDDNKVGIITYEATPIIPPEYDNIEQINNQLYLVAINKKFGIINKEGKTIVYSEYDQIGVDATKYPSIDNQYIMLDKYIPVMKDKKWGMYNTDGQEVLGLEYDEIGCTEKYKSIADPVVVIPKYELIVAKKNNAYGLVDGTGKTKIQFALKNVYSVLSAGVNKYYMVYEGKEINIEDYLEQNK
;
A
#
# COMPACT_ATOMS: atom_id res chain seq x y z
N ILE A 1 14.68 -4.59 30.35
CA ILE A 1 14.19 -4.01 31.63
C ILE A 1 13.46 -2.68 31.39
N MET A 2 12.62 -2.66 30.35
CA MET A 2 11.75 -1.51 30.02
C MET A 2 10.26 -1.81 30.19
N ASP A 3 9.90 -2.96 30.72
CA ASP A 3 8.53 -3.50 30.69
C ASP A 3 7.45 -2.56 31.25
N SER A 4 7.78 -1.71 32.22
CA SER A 4 6.81 -0.82 32.89
C SER A 4 6.48 0.47 32.10
N LYS A 5 7.19 0.77 31.01
CA LYS A 5 7.04 2.02 30.25
C LYS A 5 6.53 1.84 28.83
N ILE A 6 6.51 0.62 28.30
CA ILE A 6 5.97 0.35 26.96
C ILE A 6 4.45 0.39 27.03
N VAL A 7 3.82 1.11 26.11
CA VAL A 7 2.37 1.30 26.08
C VAL A 7 1.77 0.59 24.88
N PHE A 8 0.80 -0.29 25.14
CA PHE A 8 0.02 -1.00 24.14
C PHE A 8 -1.32 -0.29 23.94
N LYS A 9 -1.66 0.06 22.69
CA LYS A 9 -2.96 0.63 22.31
C LYS A 9 -3.52 -0.16 21.13
N GLY A 10 -4.37 -1.15 21.41
CA GLY A 10 -4.78 -2.12 20.40
C GLY A 10 -3.57 -2.92 19.89
N ASP A 11 -3.41 -2.99 18.58
CA ASP A 11 -2.26 -3.65 17.94
C ASP A 11 -0.99 -2.78 17.86
N LYS A 12 -1.05 -1.55 18.38
CA LYS A 12 0.04 -0.58 18.31
C LYS A 12 0.85 -0.55 19.58
N ILE A 13 2.17 -0.47 19.42
CA ILE A 13 3.14 -0.45 20.53
C ILE A 13 3.89 0.87 20.49
N TYR A 14 3.84 1.60 21.61
CA TYR A 14 4.53 2.88 21.77
C TYR A 14 5.66 2.74 22.80
N ILE A 15 6.83 3.22 22.43
CA ILE A 15 8.07 3.13 23.22
C ILE A 15 8.51 4.54 23.61
N PRO A 16 8.89 4.77 24.88
CA PRO A 16 9.34 6.08 25.33
C PRO A 16 10.70 6.42 24.70
N ILE A 17 10.74 7.49 23.88
CA ILE A 17 11.89 7.82 23.04
C ILE A 17 13.16 8.01 23.86
N LYS A 18 13.11 8.88 24.89
CA LYS A 18 14.29 9.23 25.68
C LYS A 18 14.84 8.05 26.48
N THR A 19 13.93 7.31 27.14
CA THR A 19 14.32 6.15 27.94
C THR A 19 14.97 5.08 27.08
N PHE A 20 14.38 4.81 25.91
CA PHE A 20 14.92 3.82 24.97
C PHE A 20 16.28 4.26 24.41
N ALA A 21 16.36 5.48 23.88
CA ALA A 21 17.57 6.02 23.25
C ALA A 21 18.80 5.95 24.21
N LYS A 22 18.62 6.32 25.46
CA LYS A 22 19.68 6.20 26.48
C LYS A 22 20.15 4.75 26.66
N GLN A 23 19.24 3.78 26.63
CA GLN A 23 19.60 2.36 26.82
C GLN A 23 20.39 1.78 25.65
N VAL A 24 20.17 2.31 24.44
CA VAL A 24 20.91 1.89 23.23
C VAL A 24 22.12 2.80 22.91
N GLY A 25 22.49 3.67 23.88
CA GLY A 25 23.74 4.44 23.82
C GLY A 25 23.66 5.81 23.14
N TYR A 26 22.45 6.36 22.98
CA TYR A 26 22.27 7.73 22.49
C TYR A 26 22.29 8.76 23.63
N GLU A 27 22.86 9.92 23.38
CA GLU A 27 22.65 11.13 24.17
C GLU A 27 21.26 11.69 23.87
N VAL A 28 20.60 12.28 24.87
CA VAL A 28 19.23 12.78 24.76
C VAL A 28 19.19 14.24 25.17
N PHE A 29 18.53 15.06 24.37
CA PHE A 29 18.37 16.48 24.58
C PHE A 29 16.89 16.87 24.56
N ASP A 30 16.49 17.72 25.52
CA ASP A 30 15.19 18.40 25.53
C ASP A 30 15.34 19.79 24.90
N GLY A 31 14.56 20.03 23.87
CA GLY A 31 14.30 21.39 23.36
C GLY A 31 15.40 22.12 22.61
N GLU A 32 16.69 21.83 22.83
CA GLU A 32 17.77 22.55 22.15
C GLU A 32 18.92 21.64 21.71
N TYR A 33 19.11 21.55 20.42
CA TYR A 33 20.42 21.32 19.84
C TYR A 33 20.92 22.65 19.26
N LYS A 34 21.75 23.36 20.05
CA LYS A 34 22.54 24.60 19.85
C LYS A 34 22.26 25.56 18.65
N GLN A 35 21.13 25.51 17.97
CA GLN A 35 20.82 26.42 16.85
C GLN A 35 19.45 27.12 16.93
N SER A 36 18.64 26.86 17.93
CA SER A 36 17.43 27.68 18.17
C SER A 36 17.27 27.95 19.67
N TYR A 37 17.12 29.20 20.01
CA TYR A 37 16.99 29.72 21.38
C TYR A 37 15.60 29.47 22.00
N ILE A 38 14.81 28.54 21.50
CA ILE A 38 13.45 28.27 22.00
C ILE A 38 13.39 26.83 22.49
N GLU A 39 13.21 26.66 23.79
CA GLU A 39 12.87 25.38 24.41
C GLU A 39 11.51 24.90 23.85
N ASP A 40 11.49 23.91 22.97
CA ASP A 40 10.27 23.34 22.43
C ASP A 40 9.97 22.02 23.12
N LYS A 41 9.08 22.07 24.13
CA LYS A 41 8.63 20.90 24.91
C LYS A 41 7.93 19.82 24.05
N ASN A 42 7.67 20.13 22.79
CA ASN A 42 7.07 19.23 21.82
C ASN A 42 8.11 18.52 20.95
N LYS A 43 9.40 18.73 21.21
CA LYS A 43 10.51 18.08 20.48
C LYS A 43 11.42 17.30 21.40
N CYS A 44 11.98 16.23 20.86
CA CYS A 44 13.02 15.45 21.48
C CYS A 44 14.11 15.14 20.45
N TYR A 45 15.36 15.35 20.85
CA TYR A 45 16.53 15.04 20.04
C TYR A 45 17.31 13.91 20.70
N ILE A 46 17.75 12.97 19.88
CA ILE A 46 18.68 11.93 20.26
C ILE A 46 19.92 12.01 19.36
N LYS A 47 21.09 11.77 19.90
CA LYS A 47 22.35 11.93 19.18
C LYS A 47 23.28 10.76 19.49
N ASN A 48 23.94 10.26 18.45
CA ASN A 48 25.14 9.44 18.57
C ASN A 48 26.34 10.18 17.90
N LYS A 49 27.45 9.50 17.71
CA LYS A 49 28.64 10.11 17.09
C LYS A 49 28.45 10.51 15.62
N ASP A 50 27.54 9.86 14.91
CA ASP A 50 27.38 9.94 13.46
C ASP A 50 26.15 10.76 13.03
N GLU A 51 25.13 10.88 13.90
CA GLU A 51 23.84 11.49 13.56
C GLU A 51 23.10 12.09 14.72
N VAL A 52 22.20 13.04 14.41
CA VAL A 52 21.16 13.58 15.32
C VAL A 52 19.80 13.26 14.73
N THR A 53 18.93 12.65 15.52
CA THR A 53 17.53 12.40 15.15
C THR A 53 16.59 13.28 15.98
N SER A 54 15.63 13.92 15.33
CA SER A 54 14.59 14.71 15.98
C SER A 54 13.21 14.08 15.84
N TYR A 55 12.47 14.06 16.94
CA TYR A 55 11.08 13.66 17.03
C TYR A 55 10.23 14.86 17.42
N VAL A 56 9.13 15.09 16.71
CA VAL A 56 8.21 16.19 16.93
C VAL A 56 6.85 15.65 17.30
N LEU A 57 6.26 16.17 18.38
CA LEU A 57 4.91 15.78 18.83
C LEU A 57 3.90 15.94 17.68
N ASP A 58 2.99 14.96 17.55
CA ASP A 58 1.93 14.87 16.53
C ASP A 58 2.44 14.81 15.08
N SER A 59 3.76 14.63 14.87
CA SER A 59 4.34 14.40 13.55
C SER A 59 4.46 12.91 13.25
N ASN A 60 4.11 12.51 12.03
CA ASN A 60 4.40 11.20 11.46
C ASN A 60 5.72 11.18 10.68
N GLN A 61 6.57 12.18 10.88
CA GLN A 61 7.91 12.27 10.29
C GLN A 61 8.96 12.44 11.38
N ILE A 62 10.08 11.75 11.23
CA ILE A 62 11.30 11.96 11.99
C ILE A 62 12.39 12.51 11.06
N TYR A 63 13.24 13.37 11.60
CA TYR A 63 14.30 14.02 10.85
C TYR A 63 15.66 13.59 11.36
N LYS A 64 16.53 13.13 10.46
CA LYS A 64 17.92 12.80 10.76
C LYS A 64 18.87 13.77 10.10
N LYS A 65 19.89 14.19 10.84
CA LYS A 65 21.00 14.97 10.38
C LYS A 65 22.28 14.17 10.57
N ILE A 66 22.97 13.86 9.46
CA ILE A 66 24.26 13.19 9.51
C ILE A 66 25.32 14.20 9.91
N ILE A 67 26.15 13.86 10.90
CA ILE A 67 27.25 14.69 11.38
C ILE A 67 28.44 14.44 10.44
N THR A 68 28.72 15.38 9.54
CA THR A 68 29.89 15.36 8.67
C THR A 68 30.95 16.34 9.17
N THR A 69 32.22 16.06 8.89
CA THR A 69 33.33 16.98 9.19
C THR A 69 33.30 18.25 8.32
N ASN A 70 32.57 18.23 7.23
CA ASN A 70 32.35 19.40 6.35
C ASN A 70 30.93 19.91 6.55
N GLU A 71 30.76 21.22 6.66
CA GLU A 71 29.55 21.93 7.07
C GLU A 71 28.27 21.72 6.24
N VAL A 72 28.28 20.88 5.22
CA VAL A 72 27.10 20.54 4.42
C VAL A 72 26.41 19.35 5.06
N SER A 73 25.46 19.61 5.95
CA SER A 73 24.66 18.58 6.59
C SER A 73 23.50 18.18 5.69
N ASN A 74 23.51 16.93 5.25
CA ASN A 74 22.35 16.32 4.61
C ASN A 74 21.29 16.02 5.69
N TYR A 75 20.06 16.49 5.45
CA TYR A 75 18.91 16.11 6.24
C TYR A 75 18.18 15.01 5.50
N GLU A 76 17.89 13.92 6.20
CA GLU A 76 17.00 12.88 5.76
C GLU A 76 15.73 12.91 6.61
N TYR A 77 14.60 12.64 6.03
CA TYR A 77 13.36 12.46 6.78
C TYR A 77 12.78 11.08 6.49
N PHE A 78 12.15 10.51 7.51
CA PHE A 78 11.52 9.20 7.44
C PHE A 78 10.08 9.34 7.87
N GLU A 79 9.17 8.84 7.06
CA GLU A 79 7.79 8.64 7.47
C GLU A 79 7.69 7.49 8.46
N ILE A 80 6.91 7.68 9.51
CA ILE A 80 6.63 6.66 10.52
C ILE A 80 5.14 6.32 10.50
N ASP A 81 4.82 5.08 10.83
CA ASP A 81 3.47 4.51 10.76
C ASP A 81 2.46 5.16 11.70
N GLU A 82 2.93 5.81 12.77
CA GLU A 82 2.12 6.50 13.77
C GLU A 82 2.79 7.80 14.20
N PRO A 83 2.03 8.88 14.41
CA PRO A 83 2.60 10.13 14.91
C PRO A 83 3.19 9.96 16.31
N VAL A 84 4.23 10.74 16.58
CA VAL A 84 4.82 10.87 17.93
C VAL A 84 3.76 11.35 18.89
N LYS A 85 3.60 10.68 20.05
CA LYS A 85 2.57 10.99 21.04
C LYS A 85 3.17 11.37 22.37
N LYS A 86 2.45 12.21 23.12
CA LYS A 86 2.77 12.51 24.50
C LYS A 86 1.93 11.64 25.43
N ILE A 87 2.59 10.80 26.24
CA ILE A 87 1.94 9.89 27.17
C ILE A 87 2.58 10.13 28.54
N ASN A 88 1.77 10.48 29.55
CA ASN A 88 2.23 10.80 30.91
C ASN A 88 3.38 11.80 30.96
N GLY A 89 3.35 12.81 30.07
CA GLY A 89 4.35 13.88 30.01
C GLY A 89 5.62 13.56 29.22
N GLU A 90 5.84 12.33 28.76
CA GLU A 90 6.99 11.89 27.96
C GLU A 90 6.59 11.66 26.50
N LEU A 91 7.52 11.87 25.55
CA LEU A 91 7.29 11.59 24.13
C LEU A 91 7.54 10.12 23.82
N TYR A 92 6.62 9.55 23.07
CA TYR A 92 6.61 8.16 22.61
C TYR A 92 6.55 8.09 21.09
N ALA A 93 7.25 7.14 20.53
CA ALA A 93 7.12 6.77 19.14
C ALA A 93 6.70 5.31 18.99
N SER A 94 6.11 4.97 17.86
CA SER A 94 5.84 3.59 17.48
C SER A 94 7.13 2.78 17.36
N ILE A 95 7.02 1.46 17.30
CA ILE A 95 8.18 0.58 17.04
C ILE A 95 8.92 1.03 15.76
N ASN A 96 8.19 1.37 14.70
CA ASN A 96 8.76 1.85 13.44
C ASN A 96 9.52 3.18 13.66
N GLY A 97 8.94 4.12 14.40
CA GLY A 97 9.59 5.38 14.73
C GLY A 97 10.87 5.20 15.55
N ILE A 98 10.89 4.28 16.51
CA ILE A 98 12.09 3.97 17.30
C ILE A 98 13.14 3.24 16.45
N SER A 99 12.73 2.25 15.66
CA SER A 99 13.65 1.51 14.78
C SER A 99 14.40 2.43 13.82
N ASN A 100 13.66 3.33 13.16
CA ASN A 100 14.23 4.31 12.26
C ASN A 100 15.11 5.33 12.97
N GLY A 101 14.65 5.86 14.09
CA GLY A 101 15.36 6.90 14.82
C GLY A 101 16.62 6.42 15.50
N CYS A 102 16.65 5.21 16.01
CA CYS A 102 17.77 4.65 16.78
C CYS A 102 18.61 3.62 15.99
N ASN A 103 18.35 3.39 14.71
CA ASN A 103 19.02 2.38 13.88
C ASN A 103 19.08 1.00 14.56
N VAL A 104 17.95 0.53 15.06
CA VAL A 104 17.80 -0.78 15.69
C VAL A 104 16.72 -1.57 15.01
N ALA A 105 16.85 -2.90 15.02
CA ALA A 105 15.78 -3.80 14.64
C ALA A 105 15.00 -4.20 15.91
N ILE A 106 13.67 -4.08 15.85
CA ILE A 106 12.78 -4.44 16.97
C ILE A 106 11.80 -5.49 16.47
N SER A 107 11.76 -6.64 17.12
CA SER A 107 10.81 -7.72 16.89
C SER A 107 9.90 -7.87 18.10
N TYR A 108 8.60 -8.04 17.87
CA TYR A 108 7.63 -8.30 18.91
C TYR A 108 6.98 -9.67 18.71
N ASN A 109 7.20 -10.57 19.67
CA ASN A 109 6.52 -11.85 19.69
C ASN A 109 5.27 -11.75 20.56
N LYS A 110 4.09 -11.81 19.92
CA LYS A 110 2.78 -11.71 20.60
C LYS A 110 2.50 -12.89 21.54
N GLU A 111 2.99 -14.09 21.22
CA GLU A 111 2.69 -15.32 21.96
C GLU A 111 3.28 -15.30 23.37
N ASN A 112 4.50 -14.79 23.49
CA ASN A 112 5.20 -14.70 24.78
C ASN A 112 5.34 -13.27 25.30
N ASN A 113 4.69 -12.31 24.63
CA ASN A 113 4.71 -10.87 24.95
C ASN A 113 6.14 -10.31 25.08
N LYS A 114 7.04 -10.73 24.19
CA LYS A 114 8.46 -10.40 24.24
C LYS A 114 8.86 -9.46 23.11
N ILE A 115 9.59 -8.39 23.46
CA ILE A 115 10.24 -7.50 22.51
C ILE A 115 11.73 -7.82 22.49
N ASP A 116 12.24 -8.20 21.33
CA ASP A 116 13.66 -8.41 21.07
C ASP A 116 14.23 -7.22 20.29
N ILE A 117 15.36 -6.68 20.74
CA ILE A 117 16.02 -5.53 20.14
C ILE A 117 17.40 -5.97 19.66
N TYR A 118 17.68 -5.67 18.40
CA TYR A 118 18.95 -6.00 17.75
C TYR A 118 19.60 -4.72 17.25
N THR A 119 20.82 -4.47 17.69
CA THR A 119 21.64 -3.43 17.05
C THR A 119 22.08 -3.90 15.65
N LEU A 120 22.30 -2.95 14.74
CA LEU A 120 22.79 -3.26 13.39
C LEU A 120 24.08 -4.11 13.42
N SER A 121 25.02 -3.75 14.31
CA SER A 121 26.25 -4.49 14.51
C SER A 121 26.01 -5.95 14.91
N LYS A 122 25.05 -6.22 15.77
CA LYS A 122 24.70 -7.58 16.20
C LYS A 122 24.09 -8.40 15.06
N LEU A 123 23.20 -7.80 14.29
CA LEU A 123 22.63 -8.45 13.11
C LEU A 123 23.72 -8.83 12.11
N VAL A 124 24.57 -7.87 11.72
CA VAL A 124 25.69 -8.11 10.80
C VAL A 124 26.57 -9.25 11.27
N THR A 125 26.92 -9.29 12.58
CA THR A 125 27.75 -10.37 13.14
C THR A 125 27.04 -11.72 13.06
N SER A 126 25.76 -11.79 13.37
CA SER A 126 24.98 -13.03 13.34
C SER A 126 24.90 -13.62 11.93
N TYR A 127 24.83 -12.80 10.91
CA TYR A 127 24.74 -13.23 9.51
C TYR A 127 26.08 -13.62 8.92
N THR A 128 27.16 -12.86 9.18
CA THR A 128 28.51 -13.19 8.72
C THR A 128 29.00 -14.51 9.29
N ALA A 129 28.62 -14.86 10.52
CA ALA A 129 28.97 -16.13 11.15
C ALA A 129 28.40 -17.35 10.44
N GLN A 130 27.37 -17.18 9.60
CA GLN A 130 26.72 -18.27 8.84
C GLN A 130 27.16 -18.35 7.37
N GLY A 131 28.23 -17.66 6.99
CA GLY A 131 28.77 -17.68 5.62
C GLY A 131 28.02 -16.82 4.62
N THR A 132 27.01 -16.07 5.06
CA THR A 132 26.32 -15.08 4.24
C THR A 132 27.12 -13.78 4.29
N LYS A 133 27.69 -13.35 3.18
CA LYS A 133 28.36 -12.06 3.12
C LYS A 133 27.34 -10.95 3.00
N PHE A 134 27.31 -10.10 4.02
CA PHE A 134 26.46 -8.92 4.05
C PHE A 134 27.19 -7.71 3.50
N GLU A 135 26.65 -7.09 2.46
CA GLU A 135 26.95 -5.68 2.22
C GLU A 135 26.31 -4.86 3.34
N LYS A 136 27.10 -4.06 4.04
CA LYS A 136 26.67 -3.19 5.15
C LYS A 136 25.43 -2.33 4.86
N THR A 137 25.18 -2.08 3.57
CA THR A 137 24.11 -1.23 3.06
C THR A 137 22.77 -1.94 2.89
N SER A 138 22.73 -3.27 2.83
CA SER A 138 21.50 -3.99 2.50
C SER A 138 20.62 -4.34 3.69
N ALA A 139 21.12 -4.23 4.92
CA ALA A 139 20.33 -4.63 6.09
C ALA A 139 19.34 -3.54 6.54
N LEU A 140 19.69 -2.25 6.44
CA LEU A 140 18.85 -1.14 6.89
C LEU A 140 18.93 0.13 6.00
N VAL A 141 19.73 0.15 4.93
CA VAL A 141 19.97 1.36 4.12
C VAL A 141 19.97 1.04 2.62
N GLY A 142 18.89 1.31 1.95
CA GLY A 142 18.74 1.24 0.48
C GLY A 142 17.29 1.53 0.11
N GLU A 143 17.05 2.34 -0.90
CA GLU A 143 15.74 2.96 -1.18
C GLU A 143 14.55 1.99 -1.21
N ASP A 144 14.65 0.83 -1.85
CA ASP A 144 13.56 -0.17 -1.88
C ASP A 144 13.67 -1.25 -0.78
N VAL A 145 14.89 -1.54 -0.34
CA VAL A 145 15.18 -2.61 0.64
C VAL A 145 14.88 -2.15 2.06
N ASN A 146 15.02 -0.85 2.32
CA ASN A 146 14.89 -0.24 3.64
C ASN A 146 13.49 -0.38 4.22
N TYR A 147 12.46 0.00 3.47
CA TYR A 147 11.08 -0.03 3.93
C TYR A 147 10.56 -1.47 4.13
N SER A 148 10.95 -2.37 3.23
CA SER A 148 10.59 -3.79 3.32
C SER A 148 11.27 -4.48 4.50
N ASN A 149 12.52 -4.13 4.80
CA ASN A 149 13.24 -4.70 5.94
C ASN A 149 12.67 -4.24 7.27
N GLN A 150 12.35 -2.97 7.43
CA GLN A 150 11.78 -2.48 8.68
C GLN A 150 10.48 -3.19 9.04
N LYS A 151 9.62 -3.43 8.06
CA LYS A 151 8.37 -4.16 8.26
C LYS A 151 8.60 -5.65 8.50
N ALA A 152 9.48 -6.30 7.76
CA ALA A 152 9.81 -7.71 7.94
C ALA A 152 10.46 -7.98 9.31
N ILE A 153 11.27 -7.07 9.81
CA ILE A 153 11.93 -7.16 11.12
C ILE A 153 10.92 -7.23 12.27
N LEU A 154 9.78 -6.52 12.17
CA LEU A 154 8.70 -6.62 13.16
C LEU A 154 8.17 -8.05 13.30
N TYR A 155 8.25 -8.83 12.23
CA TYR A 155 7.85 -10.24 12.19
C TYR A 155 9.02 -11.20 12.39
N GLY A 156 10.17 -10.71 12.86
CA GLY A 156 11.35 -11.53 13.15
C GLY A 156 12.14 -11.97 11.92
N MET A 157 11.98 -11.29 10.78
CA MET A 157 12.61 -11.64 9.51
C MET A 157 13.47 -10.51 8.97
N MET A 158 14.40 -10.84 8.09
CA MET A 158 15.22 -9.87 7.38
C MET A 158 15.47 -10.30 5.95
N VAL A 159 15.25 -9.39 5.00
CA VAL A 159 15.64 -9.57 3.61
C VAL A 159 17.16 -9.45 3.50
N VAL A 160 17.79 -10.41 2.87
CA VAL A 160 19.24 -10.53 2.74
C VAL A 160 19.65 -10.62 1.28
N LYS A 161 20.89 -10.21 0.99
CA LYS A 161 21.44 -10.21 -0.34
C LYS A 161 22.80 -10.89 -0.33
N ASN A 162 23.06 -11.79 -1.26
CA ASN A 162 24.36 -12.43 -1.41
C ASN A 162 25.29 -11.65 -2.36
N ASP A 163 26.55 -12.14 -2.53
CA ASP A 163 27.56 -11.53 -3.41
C ASP A 163 27.12 -11.48 -4.89
N GLU A 164 26.23 -12.40 -5.31
CA GLU A 164 25.65 -12.44 -6.66
C GLU A 164 24.51 -11.44 -6.84
N LYS A 165 24.29 -10.60 -5.83
CA LYS A 165 23.18 -9.62 -5.78
C LYS A 165 21.79 -10.26 -5.80
N LYS A 166 21.67 -11.52 -5.37
CA LYS A 166 20.41 -12.22 -5.19
C LYS A 166 19.86 -12.04 -3.78
N PHE A 167 18.55 -11.89 -3.69
CA PHE A 167 17.85 -11.69 -2.45
C PHE A 167 17.24 -12.98 -1.92
N GLY A 168 17.19 -13.09 -0.60
CA GLY A 168 16.53 -14.11 0.18
C GLY A 168 15.98 -13.53 1.47
N VAL A 169 15.50 -14.38 2.37
CA VAL A 169 14.99 -14.00 3.68
C VAL A 169 15.58 -14.93 4.73
N CYS A 170 15.99 -14.39 5.86
CA CYS A 170 16.38 -15.16 7.02
C CYS A 170 15.67 -14.63 8.29
N ASP A 171 15.65 -15.42 9.35
CA ASP A 171 15.24 -14.94 10.65
C ASP A 171 16.31 -14.02 11.28
N LEU A 172 15.99 -13.40 12.42
CA LEU A 172 16.94 -12.51 13.13
C LEU A 172 18.08 -13.27 13.83
N LYS A 173 18.11 -14.60 13.76
CA LYS A 173 19.22 -15.45 14.20
C LYS A 173 20.12 -15.87 13.03
N GLY A 174 19.72 -15.51 11.79
CA GLY A 174 20.46 -15.82 10.57
C GLY A 174 20.06 -17.16 9.92
N GLN A 175 19.02 -17.85 10.41
CA GLN A 175 18.53 -19.07 9.75
C GLN A 175 17.81 -18.70 8.47
N THR A 176 18.14 -19.37 7.38
CA THR A 176 17.51 -19.13 6.08
C THR A 176 16.05 -19.58 6.10
N ILE A 177 15.14 -18.65 5.76
CA ILE A 177 13.73 -18.91 5.51
C ILE A 177 13.50 -19.07 3.99
N ILE A 178 13.99 -18.10 3.21
CA ILE A 178 13.94 -18.11 1.75
C ILE A 178 15.37 -17.98 1.23
N GLY A 179 15.83 -18.95 0.44
CA GLY A 179 17.18 -18.94 -0.14
C GLY A 179 17.44 -17.70 -1.01
N THR A 180 18.70 -17.26 -1.07
CA THR A 180 19.14 -16.10 -1.87
C THR A 180 19.18 -16.45 -3.36
N LYS A 181 18.01 -16.46 -4.00
CA LYS A 181 17.83 -16.83 -5.41
C LYS A 181 17.02 -15.83 -6.23
N TYR A 182 16.40 -14.85 -5.60
CA TYR A 182 15.52 -13.91 -6.28
C TYR A 182 16.25 -12.63 -6.69
N LYS A 183 15.86 -12.05 -7.82
CA LYS A 183 16.34 -10.75 -8.30
C LYS A 183 15.89 -9.60 -7.40
N SER A 184 14.71 -9.70 -6.80
CA SER A 184 14.22 -8.78 -5.77
C SER A 184 13.19 -9.46 -4.86
N ILE A 185 13.08 -8.96 -3.64
CA ILE A 185 12.09 -9.37 -2.64
C ILE A 185 11.52 -8.10 -1.99
N LYS A 186 10.19 -8.01 -1.90
CA LYS A 186 9.47 -6.92 -1.22
C LYS A 186 8.45 -7.51 -0.24
N PHE A 187 8.50 -7.08 1.02
CA PHE A 187 7.57 -7.53 2.05
C PHE A 187 6.22 -6.83 1.93
N ILE A 188 5.11 -7.59 2.02
CA ILE A 188 3.74 -7.10 2.09
C ILE A 188 3.20 -7.40 3.50
N GLU A 189 3.13 -6.38 4.33
CA GLU A 189 2.73 -6.51 5.74
C GLU A 189 1.29 -7.04 5.91
N SER A 190 0.34 -6.51 5.11
CA SER A 190 -1.07 -6.89 5.18
C SER A 190 -1.33 -8.39 4.97
N LEU A 191 -0.42 -9.07 4.28
CA LEU A 191 -0.49 -10.52 3.99
C LEU A 191 0.54 -11.34 4.74
N LYS A 192 1.49 -10.72 5.44
CA LYS A 192 2.68 -11.37 6.00
C LYS A 192 3.39 -12.22 4.93
N SER A 193 3.61 -11.64 3.75
CA SER A 193 4.10 -12.33 2.55
C SER A 193 5.14 -11.48 1.84
N PHE A 194 5.83 -12.08 0.88
CA PHE A 194 6.81 -11.41 0.05
C PHE A 194 6.41 -11.47 -1.42
N ILE A 195 6.46 -10.34 -2.12
CA ILE A 195 6.54 -10.33 -3.57
C ILE A 195 7.98 -10.66 -3.93
N VAL A 196 8.16 -11.69 -4.75
CA VAL A 196 9.47 -12.13 -5.24
C VAL A 196 9.54 -11.96 -6.75
N LYS A 197 10.73 -11.61 -7.24
CA LYS A 197 11.01 -11.51 -8.67
C LYS A 197 12.17 -12.45 -9.02
N THR A 198 12.00 -13.28 -10.04
CA THR A 198 13.01 -14.21 -10.56
C THR A 198 13.95 -13.54 -11.56
N ASP A 199 14.98 -14.24 -12.02
CA ASP A 199 15.96 -13.72 -12.97
C ASP A 199 15.37 -13.44 -14.34
N ASP A 200 14.44 -14.27 -14.77
CA ASP A 200 13.63 -14.09 -16.00
C ASP A 200 12.53 -13.03 -15.85
N ASN A 201 12.58 -12.26 -14.76
CA ASN A 201 11.67 -11.17 -14.42
C ASN A 201 10.24 -11.59 -14.10
N LYS A 202 9.99 -12.87 -13.81
CA LYS A 202 8.68 -13.31 -13.36
C LYS A 202 8.48 -13.00 -11.89
N VAL A 203 7.24 -12.61 -11.55
CA VAL A 203 6.82 -12.15 -10.22
C VAL A 203 5.86 -13.15 -9.60
N GLY A 204 6.02 -13.42 -8.31
CA GLY A 204 5.13 -14.26 -7.51
C GLY A 204 4.98 -13.74 -6.09
N ILE A 205 4.13 -14.38 -5.30
CA ILE A 205 3.93 -14.07 -3.87
C ILE A 205 4.19 -15.34 -3.06
N ILE A 206 5.03 -15.21 -2.03
CA ILE A 206 5.43 -16.30 -1.14
C ILE A 206 5.08 -15.89 0.30
N THR A 207 4.49 -16.79 1.08
CA THR A 207 4.28 -16.55 2.53
C THR A 207 5.60 -16.37 3.26
N TYR A 208 5.52 -15.87 4.48
CA TYR A 208 6.71 -15.77 5.33
C TYR A 208 7.27 -17.15 5.78
N GLU A 209 6.51 -18.24 5.63
CA GLU A 209 6.98 -19.62 5.80
C GLU A 209 7.57 -20.21 4.51
N ALA A 210 7.82 -19.41 3.48
CA ALA A 210 8.34 -19.80 2.18
C ALA A 210 7.38 -20.66 1.30
N THR A 211 6.08 -20.66 1.61
CA THR A 211 5.07 -21.34 0.79
C THR A 211 4.58 -20.42 -0.32
N PRO A 212 4.59 -20.81 -1.59
CA PRO A 212 4.03 -19.99 -2.66
C PRO A 212 2.51 -19.83 -2.51
N ILE A 213 2.04 -18.59 -2.52
CA ILE A 213 0.61 -18.24 -2.69
C ILE A 213 0.33 -18.08 -4.19
N ILE A 214 1.18 -17.30 -4.86
CA ILE A 214 1.12 -17.07 -6.31
C ILE A 214 2.50 -17.47 -6.86
N PRO A 215 2.58 -18.51 -7.71
CA PRO A 215 3.84 -18.89 -8.34
C PRO A 215 4.47 -17.73 -9.13
N PRO A 216 5.80 -17.66 -9.25
CA PRO A 216 6.46 -16.59 -10.00
C PRO A 216 6.38 -16.83 -11.51
N GLU A 217 5.19 -16.66 -12.07
CA GLU A 217 4.85 -16.89 -13.48
C GLU A 217 4.39 -15.60 -14.18
N TYR A 218 4.07 -14.56 -13.41
CA TYR A 218 3.50 -13.31 -13.88
C TYR A 218 4.59 -12.30 -14.25
N ASP A 219 4.33 -11.48 -15.26
CA ASP A 219 5.21 -10.36 -15.63
C ASP A 219 5.12 -9.21 -14.61
N ASN A 220 3.93 -9.04 -14.03
CA ASN A 220 3.66 -8.04 -12.99
C ASN A 220 2.56 -8.51 -12.04
N ILE A 221 2.65 -8.09 -10.78
CA ILE A 221 1.61 -8.23 -9.75
C ILE A 221 1.50 -6.89 -9.04
N GLU A 222 0.29 -6.34 -9.00
CA GLU A 222 -0.05 -5.09 -8.32
C GLU A 222 -1.18 -5.35 -7.32
N GLN A 223 -1.03 -4.87 -6.10
CA GLN A 223 -2.08 -4.98 -5.09
C GLN A 223 -3.17 -3.94 -5.34
N ILE A 224 -4.39 -4.38 -5.61
CA ILE A 224 -5.56 -3.50 -5.77
C ILE A 224 -6.12 -3.09 -4.40
N ASN A 225 -6.28 -4.06 -3.54
CA ASN A 225 -6.74 -3.91 -2.16
C ASN A 225 -6.25 -5.09 -1.30
N ASN A 226 -6.74 -5.21 -0.07
CA ASN A 226 -6.32 -6.28 0.84
C ASN A 226 -6.79 -7.69 0.44
N GLN A 227 -7.58 -7.82 -0.62
CA GLN A 227 -8.15 -9.11 -1.06
C GLN A 227 -7.72 -9.50 -2.48
N LEU A 228 -7.40 -8.53 -3.36
CA LEU A 228 -7.25 -8.73 -4.79
C LEU A 228 -5.95 -8.14 -5.34
N TYR A 229 -5.39 -8.85 -6.31
CA TYR A 229 -4.21 -8.48 -7.08
C TYR A 229 -4.53 -8.43 -8.56
N LEU A 230 -4.11 -7.36 -9.22
CA LEU A 230 -3.99 -7.29 -10.67
C LEU A 230 -2.72 -8.04 -11.08
N VAL A 231 -2.85 -8.98 -11.98
CA VAL A 231 -1.74 -9.76 -12.52
C VAL A 231 -1.64 -9.60 -14.04
N ALA A 232 -0.43 -9.70 -14.57
CA ALA A 232 -0.20 -9.60 -16.01
C ALA A 232 0.67 -10.76 -16.51
N ILE A 233 0.28 -11.36 -17.65
CA ILE A 233 1.08 -12.32 -18.43
C ILE A 233 1.00 -11.91 -19.91
N ASN A 234 2.15 -11.75 -20.57
CA ASN A 234 2.22 -11.42 -21.98
C ASN A 234 1.34 -10.21 -22.37
N LYS A 235 1.35 -9.18 -21.53
CA LYS A 235 0.54 -7.97 -21.67
C LYS A 235 -0.98 -8.20 -21.59
N LYS A 236 -1.43 -9.34 -21.11
CA LYS A 236 -2.84 -9.60 -20.77
C LYS A 236 -3.01 -9.58 -19.27
N PHE A 237 -4.09 -8.98 -18.82
CA PHE A 237 -4.38 -8.75 -17.42
C PHE A 237 -5.43 -9.72 -16.89
N GLY A 238 -5.30 -10.04 -15.60
CA GLY A 238 -6.22 -10.86 -14.83
C GLY A 238 -6.29 -10.41 -13.38
N ILE A 239 -7.15 -11.04 -12.60
CA ILE A 239 -7.31 -10.80 -11.15
C ILE A 239 -7.14 -12.12 -10.41
N ILE A 240 -6.35 -12.07 -9.34
CA ILE A 240 -6.16 -13.17 -8.39
C ILE A 240 -6.51 -12.66 -6.99
N ASN A 241 -7.13 -13.49 -6.17
CA ASN A 241 -7.35 -13.14 -4.78
C ASN A 241 -6.11 -13.42 -3.90
N LYS A 242 -6.16 -13.01 -2.64
CA LYS A 242 -5.04 -13.15 -1.69
C LYS A 242 -4.69 -14.61 -1.35
N GLU A 243 -5.58 -15.56 -1.62
CA GLU A 243 -5.33 -16.99 -1.46
C GLU A 243 -4.71 -17.64 -2.72
N GLY A 244 -4.46 -16.87 -3.78
CA GLY A 244 -3.91 -17.36 -5.05
C GLY A 244 -4.96 -17.93 -6.01
N LYS A 245 -6.26 -17.81 -5.70
CA LYS A 245 -7.34 -18.23 -6.59
C LYS A 245 -7.54 -17.19 -7.70
N THR A 246 -7.59 -17.65 -8.94
CA THR A 246 -7.93 -16.80 -10.09
C THR A 246 -9.41 -16.39 -10.03
N ILE A 247 -9.65 -15.09 -10.05
CA ILE A 247 -10.98 -14.47 -10.14
C ILE A 247 -11.30 -14.11 -11.59
N VAL A 248 -10.32 -13.50 -12.29
CA VAL A 248 -10.41 -13.18 -13.72
C VAL A 248 -9.13 -13.70 -14.38
N TYR A 249 -9.25 -14.52 -15.43
CA TYR A 249 -8.10 -15.04 -16.14
C TYR A 249 -7.30 -13.95 -16.86
N SER A 250 -5.97 -14.15 -16.98
CA SER A 250 -5.06 -13.17 -17.63
C SER A 250 -5.19 -13.24 -19.17
N GLU A 251 -6.32 -12.82 -19.68
CA GLU A 251 -6.64 -12.81 -21.13
C GLU A 251 -7.17 -11.48 -21.65
N TYR A 252 -7.34 -10.49 -20.77
CA TYR A 252 -7.94 -9.20 -21.08
C TYR A 252 -6.87 -8.17 -21.45
N ASP A 253 -7.22 -7.27 -22.39
CA ASP A 253 -6.36 -6.16 -22.81
C ASP A 253 -6.31 -5.06 -21.76
N GLN A 254 -7.39 -4.94 -20.97
CA GLN A 254 -7.49 -3.99 -19.86
C GLN A 254 -8.42 -4.53 -18.78
N ILE A 255 -8.10 -4.23 -17.54
CA ILE A 255 -8.97 -4.39 -16.37
C ILE A 255 -9.12 -3.03 -15.69
N GLY A 256 -10.36 -2.70 -15.33
CA GLY A 256 -10.69 -1.40 -14.75
C GLY A 256 -10.84 -0.29 -15.80
N VAL A 257 -11.38 0.83 -15.37
CA VAL A 257 -11.55 2.04 -16.18
C VAL A 257 -10.44 3.04 -15.90
N ASP A 258 -10.27 4.02 -16.77
CA ASP A 258 -9.27 5.08 -16.59
C ASP A 258 -9.75 6.09 -15.52
N ALA A 259 -9.16 6.04 -14.32
CA ALA A 259 -9.50 6.92 -13.21
C ALA A 259 -9.33 8.41 -13.53
N THR A 260 -8.48 8.76 -14.51
CA THR A 260 -8.30 10.17 -14.92
C THR A 260 -9.53 10.72 -15.63
N LYS A 261 -10.34 9.83 -16.20
CA LYS A 261 -11.62 10.18 -16.84
C LYS A 261 -12.81 10.19 -15.89
N TYR A 262 -12.68 9.52 -14.73
CA TYR A 262 -13.76 9.37 -13.75
C TYR A 262 -13.28 9.75 -12.34
N PRO A 263 -13.06 11.03 -12.05
CA PRO A 263 -12.49 11.47 -10.77
C PRO A 263 -13.35 11.15 -9.54
N SER A 264 -14.62 10.75 -9.75
CA SER A 264 -15.54 10.37 -8.68
C SER A 264 -15.48 8.91 -8.25
N ILE A 265 -14.59 8.09 -8.83
CA ILE A 265 -14.40 6.70 -8.41
C ILE A 265 -13.19 6.57 -7.50
N ASP A 266 -13.35 5.81 -6.41
CA ASP A 266 -12.28 5.57 -5.44
C ASP A 266 -11.29 4.50 -5.93
N ASN A 267 -11.75 3.55 -6.75
CA ASN A 267 -10.95 2.47 -7.29
C ASN A 267 -11.23 2.24 -8.77
N GLN A 268 -10.19 2.34 -9.60
CA GLN A 268 -10.32 2.18 -11.05
C GLN A 268 -10.56 0.73 -11.49
N TYR A 269 -10.18 -0.24 -10.68
CA TYR A 269 -10.26 -1.67 -11.02
C TYR A 269 -11.54 -2.34 -10.55
N ILE A 270 -12.14 -1.82 -9.47
CA ILE A 270 -13.34 -2.39 -8.84
C ILE A 270 -14.37 -1.28 -8.62
N MET A 271 -15.55 -1.46 -9.19
CA MET A 271 -16.65 -0.52 -9.08
C MET A 271 -17.59 -0.98 -7.97
N LEU A 272 -18.01 -0.03 -7.12
CA LEU A 272 -18.92 -0.32 -6.01
C LEU A 272 -18.45 -1.49 -5.13
N ASP A 273 -17.12 -1.66 -4.99
CA ASP A 273 -16.46 -2.77 -4.27
C ASP A 273 -16.86 -4.19 -4.72
N LYS A 274 -17.54 -4.32 -5.85
CA LYS A 274 -18.12 -5.59 -6.30
C LYS A 274 -17.83 -5.95 -7.76
N TYR A 275 -17.63 -4.97 -8.64
CA TYR A 275 -17.65 -5.19 -10.09
C TYR A 275 -16.32 -4.85 -10.73
N ILE A 276 -15.80 -5.76 -11.54
CA ILE A 276 -14.51 -5.68 -12.20
C ILE A 276 -14.75 -5.50 -13.69
N PRO A 277 -14.65 -4.27 -14.24
CA PRO A 277 -14.72 -4.04 -15.68
C PRO A 277 -13.53 -4.69 -16.37
N VAL A 278 -13.78 -5.36 -17.48
CA VAL A 278 -12.76 -6.02 -18.32
C VAL A 278 -12.95 -5.66 -19.77
N MET A 279 -11.85 -5.53 -20.54
CA MET A 279 -11.90 -5.24 -21.96
C MET A 279 -11.04 -6.24 -22.72
N LYS A 280 -11.60 -6.79 -23.80
CA LYS A 280 -10.92 -7.67 -24.74
C LYS A 280 -11.38 -7.36 -26.15
N ASP A 281 -10.45 -7.25 -27.08
CA ASP A 281 -10.74 -6.94 -28.49
C ASP A 281 -11.64 -5.70 -28.67
N LYS A 282 -11.38 -4.64 -27.88
CA LYS A 282 -12.14 -3.39 -27.84
C LYS A 282 -13.61 -3.53 -27.39
N LYS A 283 -13.99 -4.65 -26.83
CA LYS A 283 -15.30 -4.85 -26.20
C LYS A 283 -15.15 -4.98 -24.72
N TRP A 284 -16.06 -4.36 -24.01
CA TRP A 284 -16.14 -4.34 -22.55
C TRP A 284 -17.15 -5.37 -22.05
N GLY A 285 -16.82 -5.97 -20.94
CA GLY A 285 -17.66 -6.81 -20.12
C GLY A 285 -17.37 -6.55 -18.64
N MET A 286 -17.88 -7.37 -17.75
CA MET A 286 -17.72 -7.19 -16.33
C MET A 286 -17.85 -8.50 -15.57
N TYR A 287 -17.01 -8.69 -14.56
CA TYR A 287 -17.10 -9.74 -13.56
C TYR A 287 -17.48 -9.18 -12.20
N ASN A 288 -17.99 -10.02 -11.32
CA ASN A 288 -18.02 -9.69 -9.90
C ASN A 288 -16.73 -10.17 -9.19
N THR A 289 -16.55 -9.79 -7.93
CA THR A 289 -15.38 -10.19 -7.13
C THR A 289 -15.33 -11.68 -6.76
N ASP A 290 -16.40 -12.43 -7.01
CA ASP A 290 -16.44 -13.89 -6.87
C ASP A 290 -15.98 -14.62 -8.14
N GLY A 291 -15.76 -13.89 -9.23
CA GLY A 291 -15.33 -14.41 -10.55
C GLY A 291 -16.47 -14.85 -11.45
N GLN A 292 -17.70 -14.40 -11.18
CA GLN A 292 -18.85 -14.64 -12.06
C GLN A 292 -18.95 -13.53 -13.08
N GLU A 293 -19.18 -13.87 -14.34
CA GLU A 293 -19.47 -12.92 -15.40
C GLU A 293 -20.82 -12.25 -15.15
N VAL A 294 -20.83 -10.92 -15.11
CA VAL A 294 -22.05 -10.09 -14.92
C VAL A 294 -22.47 -9.51 -16.26
N LEU A 295 -21.52 -9.04 -17.06
CA LEU A 295 -21.74 -8.52 -18.40
C LEU A 295 -20.79 -9.22 -19.37
N GLY A 296 -21.33 -9.82 -20.44
CA GLY A 296 -20.53 -10.37 -21.52
C GLY A 296 -19.77 -9.29 -22.30
N LEU A 297 -18.77 -9.70 -23.08
CA LEU A 297 -17.92 -8.82 -23.90
C LEU A 297 -18.67 -8.26 -25.12
N GLU A 298 -19.66 -7.44 -24.93
CA GLU A 298 -20.48 -6.91 -26.03
C GLU A 298 -20.61 -5.38 -26.02
N TYR A 299 -20.15 -4.72 -24.95
CA TYR A 299 -20.30 -3.27 -24.77
C TYR A 299 -19.17 -2.51 -25.45
N ASP A 300 -19.45 -1.34 -25.98
CA ASP A 300 -18.48 -0.44 -26.62
C ASP A 300 -17.67 0.33 -25.58
N GLU A 301 -18.28 0.62 -24.42
CA GLU A 301 -17.67 1.36 -23.30
C GLU A 301 -18.38 1.02 -21.98
N ILE A 302 -17.63 1.01 -20.87
CA ILE A 302 -18.15 1.08 -19.50
C ILE A 302 -17.91 2.50 -18.97
N GLY A 303 -19.01 3.17 -18.61
CA GLY A 303 -19.04 4.58 -18.27
C GLY A 303 -19.40 5.48 -19.47
N CYS A 304 -19.59 6.77 -19.18
CA CYS A 304 -19.80 7.81 -20.17
C CYS A 304 -18.78 8.91 -20.00
N THR A 305 -17.86 9.05 -20.95
CA THR A 305 -16.83 10.11 -20.97
C THR A 305 -17.17 11.24 -21.94
N GLU A 306 -18.24 11.11 -22.70
CA GLU A 306 -18.66 12.15 -23.65
C GLU A 306 -19.08 13.41 -22.93
N LYS A 307 -18.37 14.51 -23.21
CA LYS A 307 -18.66 15.81 -22.58
C LYS A 307 -19.99 16.36 -23.09
N TYR A 308 -20.93 16.59 -22.19
CA TYR A 308 -22.24 17.14 -22.50
C TYR A 308 -22.32 18.66 -22.25
N LYS A 309 -21.86 19.10 -21.06
CA LYS A 309 -21.82 20.51 -20.64
C LYS A 309 -20.50 20.81 -19.94
N SER A 310 -20.15 22.08 -19.84
CA SER A 310 -18.92 22.51 -19.15
C SER A 310 -18.89 22.14 -17.64
N ILE A 311 -20.07 22.03 -17.01
CA ILE A 311 -20.25 21.70 -15.61
C ILE A 311 -20.60 20.22 -15.37
N ALA A 312 -20.64 19.42 -16.43
CA ALA A 312 -20.99 18.01 -16.37
C ALA A 312 -19.75 17.15 -16.21
N ASP A 313 -19.78 16.25 -15.23
CA ASP A 313 -18.71 15.30 -14.96
C ASP A 313 -19.03 13.94 -15.57
N PRO A 314 -18.01 13.23 -16.07
CA PRO A 314 -18.13 11.86 -16.54
C PRO A 314 -18.65 10.92 -15.46
N VAL A 315 -19.49 9.95 -15.85
CA VAL A 315 -20.10 9.00 -14.91
C VAL A 315 -19.87 7.57 -15.36
N VAL A 316 -19.41 6.73 -14.43
CA VAL A 316 -19.28 5.30 -14.63
C VAL A 316 -20.29 4.52 -13.81
N VAL A 317 -20.57 4.97 -12.58
CA VAL A 317 -21.53 4.35 -11.67
C VAL A 317 -22.48 5.38 -11.07
N ILE A 318 -23.66 4.95 -10.70
CA ILE A 318 -24.64 5.70 -9.91
C ILE A 318 -24.81 4.95 -8.59
N PRO A 319 -24.05 5.33 -7.53
CA PRO A 319 -23.88 4.49 -6.33
C PRO A 319 -25.21 4.21 -5.61
N LYS A 320 -26.07 5.19 -5.47
CA LYS A 320 -27.34 5.07 -4.74
C LYS A 320 -28.23 3.91 -5.25
N TYR A 321 -28.16 3.59 -6.53
CA TYR A 321 -28.97 2.56 -7.17
C TYR A 321 -28.14 1.36 -7.65
N GLU A 322 -26.84 1.36 -7.34
CA GLU A 322 -25.89 0.36 -7.84
C GLU A 322 -25.96 0.15 -9.37
N LEU A 323 -26.17 1.23 -10.12
CA LEU A 323 -26.27 1.17 -11.57
C LEU A 323 -24.93 1.54 -12.22
N ILE A 324 -24.64 0.82 -13.30
CA ILE A 324 -23.45 1.01 -14.12
C ILE A 324 -23.88 1.57 -15.46
N VAL A 325 -23.18 2.64 -15.87
CA VAL A 325 -23.34 3.21 -17.21
C VAL A 325 -22.59 2.33 -18.20
N ALA A 326 -23.24 1.94 -19.28
CA ALA A 326 -22.59 1.19 -20.36
C ALA A 326 -23.06 1.72 -21.73
N LYS A 327 -22.22 1.55 -22.75
CA LYS A 327 -22.51 1.93 -24.13
C LYS A 327 -22.63 0.68 -25.00
N LYS A 328 -23.66 0.60 -25.81
CA LYS A 328 -23.89 -0.48 -26.76
C LYS A 328 -24.54 0.08 -28.03
N ASN A 329 -24.01 -0.28 -29.21
CA ASN A 329 -24.53 0.21 -30.48
C ASN A 329 -24.63 1.75 -30.53
N ASN A 330 -23.60 2.42 -30.03
CA ASN A 330 -23.47 3.88 -29.98
C ASN A 330 -24.53 4.62 -29.13
N ALA A 331 -25.23 3.93 -28.25
CA ALA A 331 -26.15 4.52 -27.27
C ALA A 331 -25.79 4.06 -25.84
N TYR A 332 -25.97 4.96 -24.87
CA TYR A 332 -25.82 4.64 -23.48
C TYR A 332 -27.08 4.02 -22.90
N GLY A 333 -26.89 3.21 -21.88
CA GLY A 333 -27.92 2.62 -21.06
C GLY A 333 -27.41 2.40 -19.62
N LEU A 334 -28.29 1.99 -18.74
CA LEU A 334 -27.94 1.66 -17.36
C LEU A 334 -28.27 0.21 -17.08
N VAL A 335 -27.31 -0.50 -16.49
CA VAL A 335 -27.44 -1.91 -16.08
C VAL A 335 -27.21 -2.03 -14.58
N ASP A 336 -27.88 -2.99 -13.94
CA ASP A 336 -27.60 -3.32 -12.55
C ASP A 336 -26.46 -4.35 -12.41
N GLY A 337 -26.09 -4.66 -11.18
CA GLY A 337 -25.05 -5.61 -10.86
C GLY A 337 -25.36 -7.07 -11.17
N THR A 338 -26.53 -7.37 -11.72
CA THR A 338 -26.89 -8.70 -12.24
C THR A 338 -26.83 -8.74 -13.78
N GLY A 339 -26.44 -7.63 -14.41
CA GLY A 339 -26.43 -7.48 -15.86
C GLY A 339 -27.79 -7.10 -16.46
N LYS A 340 -28.82 -6.91 -15.62
CA LYS A 340 -30.16 -6.53 -16.11
C LYS A 340 -30.19 -5.07 -16.51
N THR A 341 -30.68 -4.79 -17.71
CA THR A 341 -30.91 -3.43 -18.19
C THR A 341 -32.05 -2.76 -17.39
N LYS A 342 -31.75 -1.64 -16.75
CA LYS A 342 -32.70 -0.79 -16.01
C LYS A 342 -33.16 0.40 -16.83
N ILE A 343 -32.27 0.99 -17.62
CA ILE A 343 -32.60 2.02 -18.60
C ILE A 343 -32.02 1.57 -19.95
N GLN A 344 -32.88 1.53 -20.96
CA GLN A 344 -32.58 1.01 -22.28
C GLN A 344 -31.42 1.75 -22.95
N PHE A 345 -30.70 1.05 -23.84
CA PHE A 345 -29.63 1.62 -24.64
C PHE A 345 -30.17 2.53 -25.75
N ALA A 346 -30.64 3.70 -25.35
CA ALA A 346 -31.21 4.73 -26.18
C ALA A 346 -30.78 6.13 -25.76
N LEU A 347 -29.93 6.24 -24.75
CA LEU A 347 -29.49 7.52 -24.21
C LEU A 347 -28.36 8.09 -25.06
N LYS A 348 -28.40 9.41 -25.27
CA LYS A 348 -27.33 10.13 -25.95
C LYS A 348 -26.14 10.41 -25.02
N ASN A 349 -26.40 10.61 -23.72
CA ASN A 349 -25.38 10.92 -22.72
C ASN A 349 -25.88 10.59 -21.32
N VAL A 350 -24.94 10.37 -20.40
CA VAL A 350 -25.16 10.23 -18.96
C VAL A 350 -24.07 11.03 -18.24
N TYR A 351 -24.47 11.93 -17.33
CA TYR A 351 -23.53 12.81 -16.64
C TYR A 351 -23.95 13.09 -15.21
N SER A 352 -23.03 13.60 -14.39
CA SER A 352 -23.33 14.13 -13.06
C SER A 352 -23.05 15.62 -12.96
N VAL A 353 -23.70 16.27 -12.01
CA VAL A 353 -23.44 17.66 -11.63
C VAL A 353 -23.35 17.73 -10.11
N LEU A 354 -22.25 18.30 -9.61
CA LEU A 354 -22.12 18.56 -8.19
C LEU A 354 -23.00 19.76 -7.79
N SER A 355 -24.02 19.54 -6.96
CA SER A 355 -24.94 20.55 -6.48
C SER A 355 -25.05 20.48 -4.96
N ALA A 356 -24.72 21.57 -4.28
CA ALA A 356 -24.72 21.66 -2.81
C ALA A 356 -23.95 20.51 -2.12
N GLY A 357 -22.81 20.10 -2.69
CA GLY A 357 -21.98 19.03 -2.16
C GLY A 357 -22.47 17.60 -2.44
N VAL A 358 -23.54 17.45 -3.24
CA VAL A 358 -24.08 16.15 -3.64
C VAL A 358 -24.08 16.02 -5.15
N ASN A 359 -23.64 14.88 -5.65
CA ASN A 359 -23.73 14.55 -7.08
C ASN A 359 -25.19 14.21 -7.45
N LYS A 360 -25.72 14.94 -8.43
CA LYS A 360 -26.99 14.63 -9.09
C LYS A 360 -26.70 14.04 -10.46
N TYR A 361 -27.41 12.98 -10.81
CA TYR A 361 -27.18 12.22 -12.05
C TYR A 361 -28.30 12.48 -13.06
N TYR A 362 -27.90 12.71 -14.29
CA TYR A 362 -28.80 13.04 -15.39
C TYR A 362 -28.53 12.14 -16.61
N MET A 363 -29.57 11.86 -17.35
CA MET A 363 -29.51 11.23 -18.67
C MET A 363 -30.10 12.15 -19.74
N VAL A 364 -29.59 12.01 -20.95
CA VAL A 364 -30.10 12.71 -22.14
C VAL A 364 -30.82 11.71 -23.04
N TYR A 365 -32.13 11.84 -23.12
CA TYR A 365 -33.00 11.02 -23.94
C TYR A 365 -33.89 11.89 -24.83
N GLU A 366 -33.87 11.63 -26.16
CA GLU A 366 -34.61 12.41 -27.17
C GLU A 366 -34.43 13.94 -27.03
N GLY A 367 -33.21 14.37 -26.74
CA GLY A 367 -32.86 15.78 -26.56
C GLY A 367 -33.31 16.42 -25.24
N LYS A 368 -33.97 15.67 -24.35
CA LYS A 368 -34.37 16.11 -23.03
C LYS A 368 -33.39 15.63 -21.97
N GLU A 369 -33.15 16.50 -21.00
CA GLU A 369 -32.42 16.16 -19.79
C GLU A 369 -33.35 15.65 -18.71
N ILE A 370 -33.12 14.48 -18.20
CA ILE A 370 -33.97 13.81 -17.20
C ILE A 370 -33.11 13.48 -15.99
N ASN A 371 -33.53 13.86 -14.79
CA ASN A 371 -32.91 13.42 -13.56
C ASN A 371 -33.14 11.91 -13.40
N ILE A 372 -32.08 11.15 -13.21
CA ILE A 372 -32.15 9.68 -13.15
C ILE A 372 -32.89 9.21 -11.89
N GLU A 373 -32.70 9.90 -10.76
CA GLU A 373 -33.36 9.55 -9.51
C GLU A 373 -34.88 9.72 -9.63
N ASP A 374 -35.31 10.89 -10.14
CA ASP A 374 -36.75 11.17 -10.34
C ASP A 374 -37.38 10.16 -11.30
N TYR A 375 -36.68 9.82 -12.38
CA TYR A 375 -37.11 8.81 -13.34
C TYR A 375 -37.32 7.44 -12.71
N LEU A 376 -36.34 6.98 -11.93
CA LEU A 376 -36.38 5.66 -11.29
C LEU A 376 -37.44 5.59 -10.19
N GLU A 377 -37.72 6.69 -9.50
CA GLU A 377 -38.79 6.76 -8.48
C GLU A 377 -40.19 6.73 -9.10
N GLN A 378 -40.37 7.34 -10.26
CA GLN A 378 -41.64 7.33 -10.98
C GLN A 378 -41.96 6.03 -11.72
N ASN A 379 -40.95 5.20 -11.98
CA ASN A 379 -41.09 3.96 -12.75
C ASN A 379 -40.74 2.70 -11.91
N LYS A 380 -40.94 2.78 -10.60
CA LYS A 380 -40.81 1.64 -9.68
C LYS A 380 -41.87 0.61 -9.85
#